data_7a6fa75388ead041ee1137baabbe8b08
#
_entry.id   7a6fa75388ead041ee1137baabbe8b08
#
_cell.length_a   1.000
_cell.length_b   1.000
_cell.length_c   1.000
_cell.angle_alpha   90.00
_cell.angle_beta   90.00
_cell.angle_gamma   90.00
#
_symmetry.space_group_name_H-M   'P 1'
#
loop_
_entity.id
_entity.type
_entity.pdbx_description
1 polymer ?
#
loop_
_entity_poly.entity_id
_entity_poly.type
_entity_poly.pdbx_seq_one_letter_code
_entity_poly.pdbx_strand_id
1 'polypeptide(L)'
;MRVEISIAKEKYGKLPKTAPSALQEEMTKRLSKQYLDIEVIVKPAGSDGLSVFRAADKDETKKNVEKMLQEVWESADDWFF
;
A
#
# COMPACT_ATOMS: atom_id res chain seq x y z
N MET A 1 -10.03 -3.47 -9.00
CA MET A 1 -9.80 -3.59 -7.55
C MET A 1 -9.13 -2.34 -7.02
N ARG A 2 -9.54 -1.88 -5.86
CA ARG A 2 -8.97 -0.69 -5.23
C ARG A 2 -8.42 -1.06 -3.86
N VAL A 3 -7.23 -0.58 -3.57
CA VAL A 3 -6.58 -0.78 -2.27
C VAL A 3 -6.30 0.59 -1.65
N GLU A 4 -6.76 0.81 -0.43
CA GLU A 4 -6.47 2.02 0.31
C GLU A 4 -5.57 1.68 1.49
N ILE A 5 -4.42 2.31 1.54
CA ILE A 5 -3.44 2.14 2.59
C ILE A 5 -3.48 3.38 3.47
N SER A 6 -3.82 3.19 4.74
CA SER A 6 -3.87 4.29 5.71
C SER A 6 -2.60 4.25 6.57
N ILE A 7 -1.98 5.41 6.74
CA ILE A 7 -0.79 5.55 7.58
C ILE A 7 -1.15 6.52 8.70
N ALA A 8 -0.86 6.16 9.94
CA ALA A 8 -1.10 7.04 11.07
C ALA A 8 -0.47 8.41 10.82
N LYS A 9 -1.21 9.48 11.13
CA LYS A 9 -0.77 10.85 10.85
C LYS A 9 0.61 11.16 11.42
N GLU A 10 0.93 10.61 12.59
CA GLU A 10 2.23 10.78 13.22
C GLU A 10 3.35 10.23 12.34
N LYS A 11 3.15 9.03 11.81
CA LYS A 11 4.13 8.41 10.90
C LYS A 11 4.16 9.11 9.55
N TYR A 12 2.99 9.48 9.05
CA TYR A 12 2.87 10.16 7.77
C TYR A 12 3.63 11.48 7.76
N GLY A 13 3.52 12.24 8.83
CA GLY A 13 4.23 13.50 8.96
C GLY A 13 5.74 13.38 9.08
N LYS A 14 6.23 12.21 9.51
CA LYS A 14 7.66 11.94 9.60
C LYS A 14 8.28 11.41 8.31
N LEU A 15 7.45 11.00 7.37
CA LEU A 15 7.93 10.51 6.08
C LEU A 15 8.35 11.67 5.18
N PRO A 16 9.37 11.47 4.33
CA PRO A 16 9.68 12.45 3.28
C PRO A 16 8.47 12.67 2.38
N LYS A 17 8.38 13.82 1.76
CA LYS A 17 7.23 14.18 0.91
C LYS A 17 7.01 13.18 -0.23
N THR A 18 8.06 12.55 -0.71
CA THR A 18 7.99 11.59 -1.82
C THR A 18 7.64 10.17 -1.38
N ALA A 19 7.70 9.88 -0.06
CA ALA A 19 7.49 8.53 0.44
C ALA A 19 6.09 7.98 0.13
N PRO A 20 4.99 8.71 0.37
CA PRO A 20 3.67 8.19 0.05
C PRO A 20 3.50 7.88 -1.44
N SER A 21 4.00 8.75 -2.31
CA SER A 21 3.93 8.53 -3.76
C SER A 21 4.78 7.35 -4.18
N ALA A 22 5.99 7.22 -3.64
CA ALA A 22 6.87 6.09 -3.94
C ALA A 22 6.25 4.77 -3.48
N LEU A 23 5.66 4.74 -2.30
CA LEU A 23 4.97 3.56 -1.80
C LEU A 23 3.79 3.19 -2.70
N GLN A 24 2.99 4.16 -3.09
CA GLN A 24 1.85 3.94 -3.97
C GLN A 24 2.29 3.35 -5.31
N GLU A 25 3.33 3.89 -5.91
CA GLU A 25 3.86 3.39 -7.18
C GLU A 25 4.41 1.98 -7.05
N GLU A 26 5.17 1.71 -5.99
CA GLU A 26 5.75 0.40 -5.77
C GLU A 26 4.68 -0.66 -5.53
N MET A 27 3.67 -0.34 -4.72
CA MET A 27 2.55 -1.25 -4.49
C MET A 27 1.75 -1.49 -5.77
N THR A 28 1.49 -0.44 -6.54
CA THR A 28 0.79 -0.58 -7.82
C THR A 28 1.57 -1.49 -8.77
N LYS A 29 2.87 -1.29 -8.86
CA LYS A 29 3.74 -2.10 -9.70
C LYS A 29 3.70 -3.57 -9.32
N ARG A 30 3.81 -3.86 -8.03
CA ARG A 30 3.82 -5.24 -7.54
C ARG A 30 2.45 -5.91 -7.67
N LEU A 31 1.38 -5.20 -7.32
CA LEU A 31 0.03 -5.73 -7.37
C LEU A 31 -0.48 -5.90 -8.81
N SER A 32 -0.04 -5.06 -9.73
CA SER A 32 -0.47 -5.15 -11.13
C SER A 32 -0.03 -6.45 -11.80
N LYS A 33 0.93 -7.15 -11.23
CA LYS A 33 1.36 -8.46 -11.72
C LYS A 33 0.37 -9.57 -11.36
N GLN A 34 -0.44 -9.36 -10.32
CA GLN A 34 -1.39 -10.35 -9.83
C GLN A 34 -2.85 -9.98 -10.10
N TYR A 35 -3.14 -8.68 -10.19
CA TYR A 35 -4.50 -8.17 -10.33
C TYR A 35 -4.59 -7.20 -11.49
N LEU A 36 -5.66 -7.32 -12.29
CA LEU A 36 -5.94 -6.38 -13.36
C LEU A 36 -6.63 -5.14 -12.78
N ASP A 37 -6.36 -4.00 -13.40
CA ASP A 37 -7.02 -2.73 -13.07
C ASP A 37 -6.88 -2.35 -11.59
N ILE A 38 -5.70 -2.58 -11.03
CA ILE A 38 -5.43 -2.25 -9.64
C ILE A 38 -5.26 -0.75 -9.47
N GLU A 39 -5.89 -0.20 -8.43
CA GLU A 39 -5.70 1.17 -8.00
C GLU A 39 -5.23 1.16 -6.55
N VAL A 40 -4.13 1.83 -6.27
CA VAL A 40 -3.58 1.91 -4.92
C VAL A 40 -3.56 3.37 -4.47
N ILE A 41 -4.10 3.62 -3.28
CA ILE A 41 -4.13 4.96 -2.69
C ILE A 41 -3.47 4.89 -1.31
N VAL A 42 -2.56 5.82 -1.06
CA VAL A 42 -1.91 5.97 0.25
C VAL A 42 -2.36 7.30 0.85
N LYS A 43 -2.88 7.27 2.07
CA LYS A 43 -3.43 8.47 2.71
C LYS A 43 -3.12 8.50 4.21
N PRO A 44 -3.07 9.69 4.83
CA PRO A 44 -2.96 9.80 6.29
C PRO A 44 -4.31 9.46 6.94
N ALA A 45 -4.26 8.89 8.14
CA ALA A 45 -5.45 8.54 8.89
C ALA A 45 -5.16 8.56 10.39
N GLY A 46 -6.17 8.30 11.20
CA GLY A 46 -6.01 8.24 12.65
C GLY A 46 -5.15 7.08 13.11
N SER A 47 -5.10 6.00 12.34
CA SER A 47 -4.28 4.83 12.63
C SER A 47 -3.89 4.15 11.34
N ASP A 48 -2.91 3.25 11.42
CA ASP A 48 -2.53 2.41 10.29
C ASP A 48 -3.68 1.47 9.94
N GLY A 49 -3.89 1.25 8.64
CA GLY A 49 -4.94 0.36 8.18
C GLY A 49 -4.82 0.03 6.72
N LEU A 50 -5.60 -0.94 6.30
CA LEU A 50 -5.66 -1.40 4.93
C LEU A 50 -7.09 -1.76 4.58
N SER A 51 -7.58 -1.24 3.46
CA SER A 51 -8.90 -1.57 2.96
C SER A 51 -8.81 -2.02 1.51
N VAL A 52 -9.60 -3.04 1.17
CA VAL A 52 -9.66 -3.57 -0.18
C VAL A 52 -11.10 -3.49 -0.68
N PHE A 53 -11.29 -2.95 -1.88
CA PHE A 53 -12.60 -2.78 -2.50
C PHE A 53 -12.65 -3.49 -3.85
N ARG A 54 -13.79 -4.03 -4.20
CA ARG A 54 -14.06 -4.67 -5.49
C ARG A 54 -13.19 -5.90 -5.74
N ALA A 55 -12.86 -6.64 -4.70
CA ALA A 55 -12.14 -7.91 -4.83
C ALA A 55 -13.13 -9.08 -4.76
N ALA A 56 -12.85 -10.13 -5.49
CA ALA A 56 -13.68 -11.34 -5.49
C ALA A 56 -13.65 -12.03 -4.13
N ASP A 57 -12.48 -12.09 -3.50
CA ASP A 57 -12.30 -12.60 -2.15
C ASP A 57 -11.54 -11.55 -1.34
N LYS A 58 -12.28 -10.73 -0.61
CA LYS A 58 -11.70 -9.61 0.14
C LYS A 58 -10.75 -10.06 1.23
N ASP A 59 -11.07 -11.12 1.95
CA ASP A 59 -10.27 -11.56 3.08
C ASP A 59 -8.91 -12.10 2.61
N GLU A 60 -8.92 -12.94 1.60
CA GLU A 60 -7.69 -13.48 1.05
C GLU A 60 -6.85 -12.38 0.38
N THR A 61 -7.51 -11.53 -0.40
CA THR A 61 -6.83 -10.42 -1.06
C THR A 61 -6.21 -9.47 -0.04
N LYS A 62 -6.93 -9.17 1.04
CA LYS A 62 -6.42 -8.32 2.10
C LYS A 62 -5.17 -8.91 2.74
N LYS A 63 -5.16 -10.21 3.01
CA LYS A 63 -3.99 -10.89 3.56
C LYS A 63 -2.80 -10.82 2.62
N ASN A 64 -3.04 -11.02 1.34
CA ASN A 64 -1.98 -10.94 0.33
C ASN A 64 -1.40 -9.54 0.24
N VAL A 65 -2.26 -8.53 0.25
CA VAL A 65 -1.83 -7.14 0.18
C VAL A 65 -1.08 -6.73 1.44
N GLU A 66 -1.55 -7.15 2.62
CA GLU A 66 -0.85 -6.89 3.88
C GLU A 66 0.56 -7.48 3.87
N LYS A 67 0.68 -8.72 3.42
CA LYS A 67 1.97 -9.37 3.30
C LYS A 67 2.89 -8.64 2.34
N MET A 68 2.35 -8.24 1.20
CA MET A 68 3.12 -7.50 0.21
C MET A 68 3.54 -6.13 0.74
N LEU A 69 2.66 -5.44 1.44
CA LEU A 69 2.99 -4.15 2.06
C LEU A 69 4.13 -4.30 3.07
N GLN A 70 4.11 -5.35 3.88
CA GLN A 70 5.18 -5.62 4.81
C GLN A 70 6.51 -5.86 4.07
N GLU A 71 6.49 -6.65 3.01
CA GLU A 71 7.67 -6.90 2.19
C GLU A 71 8.21 -5.61 1.55
N VAL A 72 7.32 -4.75 1.09
CA VAL A 72 7.70 -3.46 0.52
C VAL A 72 8.40 -2.60 1.56
N TRP A 73 7.86 -2.52 2.78
CA TRP A 73 8.50 -1.76 3.85
C TRP A 73 9.86 -2.34 4.24
N GLU A 74 9.99 -3.65 4.31
CA GLU A 74 11.25 -4.31 4.64
C GLU A 74 12.32 -4.10 3.56
N SER A 75 11.90 -3.93 2.31
CA SER A 75 12.80 -3.70 1.18
C SER A 75 12.86 -2.24 0.75
N ALA A 76 12.53 -1.31 1.62
CA ALA A 76 12.52 0.12 1.30
C ALA A 76 13.86 0.63 0.75
N ASP A 77 14.97 0.04 1.18
CA ASP A 77 16.30 0.39 0.68
C ASP A 77 16.45 0.12 -0.82
N ASP A 78 15.67 -0.79 -1.37
CA ASP A 78 15.75 -1.18 -2.78
C ASP A 78 14.94 -0.28 -3.71
N TRP A 79 13.87 0.32 -3.20
CA TRP A 79 12.95 1.07 -4.07
C TRP A 79 12.73 2.53 -3.67
N PHE A 80 13.08 2.89 -2.46
CA PHE A 80 12.73 4.22 -1.92
C PHE A 80 13.75 5.31 -2.23
N PHE A 81 14.94 4.99 -2.58
CA PHE A 81 15.97 6.01 -2.86
C PHE A 81 15.97 6.47 -4.29
#